data_64d8ed971fe51b6f37bf51f3ef30e429
#
_entry.id   64d8ed971fe51b6f37bf51f3ef30e429
#
_cell.length_a   1.000
_cell.length_b   1.000
_cell.length_c   1.000
_cell.angle_alpha   90.00
_cell.angle_beta   90.00
_cell.angle_gamma   90.00
#
_symmetry.space_group_name_H-M   'P 1'
#
loop_
_entity.id
_entity.type
_entity.pdbx_description
1 polymer ?
#
loop_
_entity_poly.entity_id
_entity_poly.type
_entity_poly.pdbx_seq_one_letter_code
_entity_poly.pdbx_strand_id
1 'polypeptide(L)'
;MRTSRPNLAKDGFPLAAGRSKGTFAGMLLIGQAGFEKLLAGEVTAGGGVVRQQGPGWVVAEQVPAEVAFAHVTLTGETELSGDKVNALAQQIADYFMQSLQGERIEAAWPCVFAGPAEMVGLGRRIGAVEEAFLTLLKKRFSRVAKLATPDLPRGVGTTRGLLVWFTDFGRVLVGRDLVVNGQRRMADDDLAPSRSYLKIEEAYIVLGREPAAGETVVDLGAAPGGWSYSAAKRGARVIAVDNGPLKGGALNHPRIEHRMEDAFGFAPADAQGCDWLFCDMVEEPHHVLKHIVEPWLSRGWCRRFVVNLKFGRVDPIALLRELRAPDSVLQRHAPGVRIRHLYHDREEFTLAGEVTAR
;
A
#
# COMPACT_ATOMS: atom_id res chain seq x y z
N MET A 1 18.11 41.80 6.57
CA MET A 1 17.47 41.06 5.47
C MET A 1 16.90 39.76 6.01
N ARG A 2 15.57 39.70 6.16
CA ARG A 2 14.84 38.51 6.65
C ARG A 2 14.35 37.75 5.45
N THR A 3 14.84 36.53 5.25
CA THR A 3 14.33 35.59 4.24
C THR A 3 13.23 34.77 4.87
N SER A 4 12.01 35.01 4.44
CA SER A 4 10.80 34.26 4.80
C SER A 4 10.81 32.88 4.14
N ARG A 5 10.61 31.83 4.95
CA ARG A 5 10.30 30.47 4.51
C ARG A 5 8.83 30.39 4.07
N PRO A 6 8.49 29.68 2.99
CA PRO A 6 7.10 29.47 2.63
C PRO A 6 6.45 28.42 3.53
N ASN A 7 5.26 28.77 4.01
CA ASN A 7 4.37 27.99 4.85
C ASN A 7 3.64 26.96 3.98
N LEU A 8 3.95 25.67 4.12
CA LEU A 8 3.27 24.55 3.47
C LEU A 8 2.31 23.90 4.48
N ALA A 9 1.14 24.46 4.62
CA ALA A 9 -0.02 23.79 5.22
C ALA A 9 -1.28 24.61 4.96
N LYS A 10 -2.13 24.13 4.08
CA LYS A 10 -3.58 24.31 3.97
C LYS A 10 -4.00 24.38 2.49
N ASP A 11 -4.15 23.25 1.87
CA ASP A 11 -5.02 23.17 0.69
C ASP A 11 -5.84 21.88 0.81
N GLY A 12 -7.05 22.04 1.34
CA GLY A 12 -8.12 21.08 1.18
C GLY A 12 -8.46 20.99 -0.30
N PHE A 13 -8.55 19.77 -0.82
CA PHE A 13 -8.87 19.48 -2.21
C PHE A 13 -10.19 20.13 -2.61
N PRO A 14 -10.25 20.94 -3.67
CA PRO A 14 -11.52 21.32 -4.27
C PRO A 14 -12.06 20.11 -5.03
N LEU A 15 -13.20 19.60 -4.59
CA LEU A 15 -14.06 18.75 -5.39
C LEU A 15 -14.39 19.51 -6.70
N ALA A 16 -13.93 18.98 -7.81
CA ALA A 16 -14.22 19.52 -9.14
C ALA A 16 -15.74 19.54 -9.35
N ALA A 17 -16.34 20.72 -9.25
CA ALA A 17 -17.72 20.98 -9.66
C ALA A 17 -17.77 21.09 -11.18
N GLY A 18 -18.33 20.05 -11.81
CA GLY A 18 -18.54 19.99 -13.26
C GLY A 18 -19.17 18.66 -13.65
N ARG A 19 -20.30 18.29 -13.01
CA ARG A 19 -21.05 17.08 -13.39
C ARG A 19 -22.01 17.37 -14.53
N SER A 20 -21.67 16.93 -15.74
CA SER A 20 -22.65 16.53 -16.75
C SER A 20 -23.40 15.29 -16.21
N LYS A 21 -24.71 15.25 -16.39
CA LYS A 21 -25.54 14.06 -16.15
C LYS A 21 -25.08 12.95 -17.10
N GLY A 22 -24.29 11.99 -16.61
CA GLY A 22 -23.85 10.84 -17.40
C GLY A 22 -23.09 9.87 -16.51
N THR A 23 -23.58 8.65 -16.41
CA THR A 23 -22.94 7.40 -15.97
C THR A 23 -21.79 7.58 -14.98
N PHE A 24 -21.97 7.12 -13.75
CA PHE A 24 -20.87 7.01 -12.80
C PHE A 24 -19.80 6.14 -13.47
N ALA A 25 -18.65 6.74 -13.77
CA ALA A 25 -17.50 6.00 -14.26
C ALA A 25 -17.10 5.03 -13.15
N GLY A 26 -16.99 3.75 -13.48
CA GLY A 26 -16.53 2.74 -12.55
C GLY A 26 -15.07 2.96 -12.14
N MET A 27 -14.65 2.25 -11.13
CA MET A 27 -13.25 2.21 -10.66
C MET A 27 -12.78 0.76 -10.63
N LEU A 28 -11.62 0.51 -11.24
CA LEU A 28 -10.94 -0.77 -11.08
C LEU A 28 -10.02 -0.70 -9.86
N LEU A 29 -10.27 -1.56 -8.88
CA LEU A 29 -9.42 -1.76 -7.72
C LEU A 29 -8.62 -3.04 -7.92
N ILE A 30 -7.30 -2.95 -7.77
CA ILE A 30 -6.37 -4.06 -7.88
C ILE A 30 -5.76 -4.30 -6.50
N GLY A 31 -5.84 -5.52 -6.01
CA GLY A 31 -5.27 -5.98 -4.76
C GLY A 31 -4.55 -7.31 -4.95
N GLN A 32 -4.38 -8.05 -3.87
CA GLN A 32 -3.76 -9.37 -3.90
C GLN A 32 -4.77 -10.43 -4.33
N ALA A 33 -4.36 -11.33 -5.24
CA ALA A 33 -5.18 -12.47 -5.62
C ALA A 33 -5.45 -13.40 -4.42
N GLY A 34 -6.68 -13.92 -4.35
CA GLY A 34 -7.19 -14.68 -3.20
C GLY A 34 -7.91 -13.82 -2.16
N PHE A 35 -7.77 -12.48 -2.22
CA PHE A 35 -8.43 -11.53 -1.33
C PHE A 35 -9.50 -10.67 -2.03
N GLU A 36 -9.86 -10.98 -3.27
CA GLU A 36 -10.86 -10.23 -4.04
C GLU A 36 -12.24 -10.20 -3.38
N LYS A 37 -12.63 -11.25 -2.65
CA LYS A 37 -13.89 -11.26 -1.90
C LYS A 37 -13.87 -10.29 -0.73
N LEU A 38 -12.73 -10.15 -0.05
CA LEU A 38 -12.57 -9.19 1.03
C LEU A 38 -12.49 -7.75 0.49
N LEU A 39 -11.80 -7.55 -0.64
CA LEU A 39 -11.79 -6.27 -1.34
C LEU A 39 -13.22 -5.85 -1.74
N ALA A 40 -14.02 -6.75 -2.32
CA ALA A 40 -15.42 -6.50 -2.67
C ALA A 40 -16.28 -6.24 -1.42
N GLY A 41 -16.05 -7.00 -0.34
CA GLY A 41 -16.73 -6.84 0.96
C GLY A 41 -16.42 -5.47 1.58
N GLU A 42 -15.18 -5.02 1.56
CA GLU A 42 -14.78 -3.70 2.06
C GLU A 42 -15.44 -2.56 1.27
N VAL A 43 -15.44 -2.65 -0.06
CA VAL A 43 -16.10 -1.68 -0.94
C VAL A 43 -17.61 -1.62 -0.64
N THR A 44 -18.27 -2.77 -0.52
CA THR A 44 -19.70 -2.85 -0.23
C THR A 44 -20.04 -2.31 1.16
N ALA A 45 -19.24 -2.64 2.18
CA ALA A 45 -19.40 -2.14 3.54
C ALA A 45 -19.25 -0.62 3.64
N GLY A 46 -18.46 -0.03 2.73
CA GLY A 46 -18.29 1.42 2.60
C GLY A 46 -19.35 2.11 1.72
N GLY A 47 -20.39 1.40 1.29
CA GLY A 47 -21.50 1.93 0.48
C GLY A 47 -21.26 1.86 -1.03
N GLY A 48 -20.17 1.25 -1.49
CA GLY A 48 -19.88 1.04 -2.91
C GLY A 48 -20.70 -0.09 -3.53
N VAL A 49 -20.78 -0.08 -4.85
CA VAL A 49 -21.52 -1.09 -5.63
C VAL A 49 -20.54 -1.85 -6.52
N VAL A 50 -20.31 -3.13 -6.18
CA VAL A 50 -19.45 -4.02 -6.98
C VAL A 50 -20.18 -4.44 -8.26
N ARG A 51 -19.52 -4.30 -9.41
CA ARG A 51 -20.02 -4.66 -10.75
C ARG A 51 -19.42 -5.96 -11.26
N GLN A 52 -18.10 -6.11 -11.09
CA GLN A 52 -17.35 -7.27 -11.55
C GLN A 52 -16.22 -7.55 -10.57
N GLN A 53 -15.76 -8.79 -10.53
CA GLN A 53 -14.58 -9.18 -9.79
C GLN A 53 -13.91 -10.37 -10.45
N GLY A 54 -12.62 -10.52 -10.21
CA GLY A 54 -11.79 -11.64 -10.62
C GLY A 54 -10.55 -11.74 -9.75
N PRO A 55 -9.64 -12.68 -10.03
CA PRO A 55 -8.46 -12.89 -9.19
C PRO A 55 -7.66 -11.61 -8.98
N GLY A 56 -7.67 -11.08 -7.74
CA GLY A 56 -6.96 -9.88 -7.35
C GLY A 56 -7.54 -8.55 -7.82
N TRP A 57 -8.76 -8.49 -8.37
CA TRP A 57 -9.36 -7.24 -8.82
C TRP A 57 -10.89 -7.16 -8.63
N VAL A 58 -11.37 -5.93 -8.52
CA VAL A 58 -12.79 -5.59 -8.40
C VAL A 58 -13.08 -4.33 -9.22
N VAL A 59 -14.17 -4.31 -9.99
CA VAL A 59 -14.75 -3.09 -10.59
C VAL A 59 -15.95 -2.68 -9.76
N ALA A 60 -15.97 -1.43 -9.33
CA ALA A 60 -17.03 -0.90 -8.49
C ALA A 60 -17.33 0.58 -8.74
N GLU A 61 -18.49 1.02 -8.28
CA GLU A 61 -18.92 2.43 -8.25
C GLU A 61 -19.00 2.90 -6.80
N GLN A 62 -18.87 4.21 -6.57
CA GLN A 62 -18.97 4.83 -5.24
C GLN A 62 -17.98 4.25 -4.23
N VAL A 63 -16.75 4.01 -4.67
CA VAL A 63 -15.68 3.43 -3.86
C VAL A 63 -15.32 4.35 -2.69
N PRO A 64 -15.16 3.82 -1.46
CA PRO A 64 -14.65 4.58 -0.32
C PRO A 64 -13.29 5.22 -0.63
N ALA A 65 -12.99 6.36 0.00
CA ALA A 65 -11.73 7.08 -0.19
C ALA A 65 -10.51 6.23 0.22
N GLU A 66 -10.65 5.40 1.24
CA GLU A 66 -9.62 4.51 1.76
C GLU A 66 -10.10 3.06 1.68
N VAL A 67 -9.35 2.22 0.95
CA VAL A 67 -9.59 0.78 0.82
C VAL A 67 -8.31 0.03 1.18
N ALA A 68 -8.36 -0.76 2.25
CA ALA A 68 -7.18 -1.45 2.79
C ALA A 68 -6.65 -2.55 1.85
N PHE A 69 -7.57 -3.26 1.18
CA PHE A 69 -7.22 -4.35 0.26
C PHE A 69 -6.83 -3.86 -1.15
N ALA A 70 -7.03 -2.58 -1.49
CA ALA A 70 -6.64 -2.04 -2.79
C ALA A 70 -5.18 -1.56 -2.79
N HIS A 71 -4.35 -2.09 -3.67
CA HIS A 71 -2.98 -1.65 -3.91
C HIS A 71 -2.93 -0.50 -4.92
N VAL A 72 -3.77 -0.59 -5.94
CA VAL A 72 -3.92 0.42 -7.00
C VAL A 72 -5.40 0.58 -7.31
N THR A 73 -5.83 1.82 -7.50
CA THR A 73 -7.16 2.14 -8.01
C THR A 73 -7.03 2.92 -9.31
N LEU A 74 -7.67 2.44 -10.38
CA LEU A 74 -7.82 3.14 -11.63
C LEU A 74 -9.22 3.78 -11.67
N THR A 75 -9.27 5.08 -11.90
CA THR A 75 -10.55 5.81 -12.01
C THR A 75 -10.91 6.03 -13.47
N GLY A 76 -12.20 5.84 -13.79
CA GLY A 76 -12.71 6.07 -15.15
C GLY A 76 -12.18 5.06 -16.15
N GLU A 77 -12.23 3.76 -15.80
CA GLU A 77 -11.80 2.69 -16.69
C GLU A 77 -12.68 2.60 -17.94
N THR A 78 -12.05 2.17 -19.03
CA THR A 78 -12.70 1.85 -20.31
C THR A 78 -12.41 0.40 -20.66
N GLU A 79 -13.44 -0.37 -20.98
CA GLU A 79 -13.26 -1.75 -21.45
C GLU A 79 -12.94 -1.76 -22.94
N LEU A 80 -11.89 -2.48 -23.32
CA LEU A 80 -11.52 -2.80 -24.71
C LEU A 80 -11.44 -4.31 -24.87
N SER A 81 -11.72 -4.78 -26.09
CA SER A 81 -11.68 -6.22 -26.39
C SER A 81 -11.11 -6.53 -27.76
N GLY A 82 -10.41 -7.66 -27.86
CA GLY A 82 -9.87 -8.15 -29.12
C GLY A 82 -9.01 -9.40 -28.98
N ASP A 83 -9.22 -10.36 -29.89
CA ASP A 83 -8.51 -11.64 -29.87
C ASP A 83 -7.10 -11.52 -30.47
N LYS A 84 -6.89 -10.62 -31.42
CA LYS A 84 -5.61 -10.45 -32.11
C LYS A 84 -4.73 -9.42 -31.39
N VAL A 85 -3.46 -9.76 -31.13
CA VAL A 85 -2.47 -8.91 -30.46
C VAL A 85 -2.44 -7.49 -31.06
N ASN A 86 -2.25 -7.40 -32.39
CA ASN A 86 -2.09 -6.11 -33.06
C ASN A 86 -3.38 -5.28 -33.05
N ALA A 87 -4.55 -5.91 -33.13
CA ALA A 87 -5.83 -5.20 -33.08
C ALA A 87 -6.08 -4.63 -31.69
N LEU A 88 -5.83 -5.38 -30.64
CA LEU A 88 -5.98 -4.92 -29.26
C LEU A 88 -4.96 -3.81 -28.95
N ALA A 89 -3.68 -3.99 -29.33
CA ALA A 89 -2.64 -2.97 -29.19
C ALA A 89 -3.01 -1.66 -29.91
N GLN A 90 -3.62 -1.74 -31.11
CA GLN A 90 -4.10 -0.56 -31.84
C GLN A 90 -5.23 0.16 -31.08
N GLN A 91 -6.20 -0.58 -30.55
CA GLN A 91 -7.30 -0.01 -29.75
C GLN A 91 -6.76 0.72 -28.52
N ILE A 92 -5.79 0.10 -27.80
CA ILE A 92 -5.13 0.71 -26.64
C ILE A 92 -4.38 1.98 -27.05
N ALA A 93 -3.67 1.97 -28.19
CA ALA A 93 -2.97 3.14 -28.70
C ALA A 93 -3.93 4.27 -29.08
N ASP A 94 -5.05 3.96 -29.72
CA ASP A 94 -6.07 4.94 -30.09
C ASP A 94 -6.74 5.54 -28.84
N TYR A 95 -7.08 4.71 -27.84
CA TYR A 95 -7.55 5.17 -26.52
C TYR A 95 -6.54 6.13 -25.87
N PHE A 96 -5.27 5.70 -25.78
CA PHE A 96 -4.23 6.52 -25.15
C PHE A 96 -4.08 7.88 -25.84
N MET A 97 -4.02 7.91 -27.17
CA MET A 97 -3.88 9.15 -27.92
C MET A 97 -5.10 10.08 -27.75
N GLN A 98 -6.33 9.52 -27.77
CA GLN A 98 -7.54 10.30 -27.53
C GLN A 98 -7.57 10.87 -26.11
N SER A 99 -7.13 10.09 -25.13
CA SER A 99 -7.10 10.49 -23.71
C SER A 99 -6.07 11.58 -23.38
N LEU A 100 -5.09 11.82 -24.26
CA LEU A 100 -4.10 12.89 -24.06
C LEU A 100 -4.72 14.29 -24.17
N GLN A 101 -5.72 14.49 -25.02
CA GLN A 101 -6.44 15.78 -25.19
C GLN A 101 -5.52 17.01 -25.24
N GLY A 102 -4.36 16.88 -25.92
CA GLY A 102 -3.36 17.95 -26.00
C GLY A 102 -2.35 18.01 -24.85
N GLU A 103 -2.43 17.11 -23.88
CA GLU A 103 -1.41 16.96 -22.83
C GLU A 103 -0.03 16.68 -23.43
N ARG A 104 1.01 17.35 -22.93
CA ARG A 104 2.40 17.09 -23.29
C ARG A 104 3.05 16.23 -22.21
N ILE A 105 3.60 15.08 -22.59
CA ILE A 105 4.37 14.21 -21.72
C ILE A 105 5.85 14.59 -21.85
N GLU A 106 6.40 15.22 -20.82
CA GLU A 106 7.77 15.75 -20.80
C GLU A 106 8.69 15.02 -19.82
N ALA A 107 8.13 14.20 -18.92
CA ALA A 107 8.84 13.41 -17.92
C ALA A 107 8.50 11.92 -18.04
N ALA A 108 9.23 11.08 -17.30
CA ALA A 108 8.92 9.65 -17.18
C ALA A 108 7.47 9.46 -16.70
N TRP A 109 6.77 8.54 -17.30
CA TRP A 109 5.36 8.25 -17.01
C TRP A 109 5.09 6.74 -16.93
N PRO A 110 4.25 6.27 -16.01
CA PRO A 110 3.92 4.87 -15.87
C PRO A 110 3.10 4.36 -17.06
N CYS A 111 3.57 3.28 -17.67
CA CYS A 111 2.94 2.55 -18.74
C CYS A 111 2.93 1.07 -18.35
N VAL A 112 1.86 0.65 -17.68
CA VAL A 112 1.81 -0.64 -16.99
C VAL A 112 0.81 -1.55 -17.67
N PHE A 113 1.28 -2.72 -18.10
CA PHE A 113 0.47 -3.81 -18.62
C PHE A 113 0.50 -4.95 -17.62
N ALA A 114 -0.65 -5.31 -17.06
CA ALA A 114 -0.75 -6.31 -16.01
C ALA A 114 -2.05 -7.09 -16.09
N GLY A 115 -2.14 -8.16 -15.32
CA GLY A 115 -3.33 -9.01 -15.18
C GLY A 115 -3.11 -10.08 -14.11
N PRO A 116 -4.11 -10.92 -13.83
CA PRO A 116 -4.00 -11.99 -12.85
C PRO A 116 -2.89 -12.99 -13.20
N ALA A 117 -1.95 -13.16 -12.27
CA ALA A 117 -0.82 -14.09 -12.44
C ALA A 117 -1.28 -15.57 -12.46
N GLU A 118 -2.45 -15.85 -11.88
CA GLU A 118 -3.08 -17.17 -11.79
C GLU A 118 -3.56 -17.70 -13.14
N MET A 119 -3.75 -16.81 -14.13
CA MET A 119 -4.17 -17.19 -15.47
C MET A 119 -2.98 -17.67 -16.31
N VAL A 120 -2.77 -18.98 -16.36
CA VAL A 120 -1.66 -19.61 -17.07
C VAL A 120 -1.61 -19.14 -18.54
N GLY A 121 -0.47 -18.63 -18.97
CA GLY A 121 -0.25 -18.14 -20.35
C GLY A 121 -0.64 -16.68 -20.59
N LEU A 122 -1.40 -16.06 -19.71
CA LEU A 122 -1.80 -14.66 -19.85
C LEU A 122 -0.58 -13.71 -19.90
N GLY A 123 0.45 -13.97 -19.11
CA GLY A 123 1.68 -13.16 -19.09
C GLY A 123 2.36 -13.02 -20.45
N ARG A 124 2.38 -14.10 -21.27
CA ARG A 124 2.90 -14.03 -22.65
C ARG A 124 2.02 -13.15 -23.54
N ARG A 125 0.71 -13.23 -23.36
CA ARG A 125 -0.26 -12.41 -24.09
C ARG A 125 -0.08 -10.93 -23.74
N ILE A 126 0.04 -10.60 -22.46
CA ILE A 126 0.30 -9.25 -21.94
C ILE A 126 1.56 -8.69 -22.59
N GLY A 127 2.70 -9.40 -22.51
CA GLY A 127 3.97 -8.95 -23.09
C GLY A 127 3.90 -8.73 -24.61
N ALA A 128 3.20 -9.60 -25.33
CA ALA A 128 3.04 -9.43 -26.78
C ALA A 128 2.20 -8.19 -27.15
N VAL A 129 1.13 -7.89 -26.40
CA VAL A 129 0.29 -6.69 -26.62
C VAL A 129 1.05 -5.43 -26.22
N GLU A 130 1.79 -5.44 -25.12
CA GLU A 130 2.64 -4.34 -24.68
C GLU A 130 3.71 -3.99 -25.72
N GLU A 131 4.43 -4.97 -26.23
CA GLU A 131 5.44 -4.79 -27.26
C GLU A 131 4.84 -4.17 -28.54
N ALA A 132 3.69 -4.70 -28.99
CA ALA A 132 2.97 -4.16 -30.15
C ALA A 132 2.53 -2.72 -29.91
N PHE A 133 1.98 -2.40 -28.73
CA PHE A 133 1.59 -1.05 -28.33
C PHE A 133 2.78 -0.09 -28.34
N LEU A 134 3.88 -0.45 -27.68
CA LEU A 134 5.09 0.39 -27.63
C LEU A 134 5.71 0.61 -29.01
N THR A 135 5.61 -0.37 -29.91
CA THR A 135 6.01 -0.25 -31.31
C THR A 135 5.16 0.77 -32.06
N LEU A 136 3.84 0.76 -31.88
CA LEU A 136 2.93 1.77 -32.45
C LEU A 136 3.19 3.15 -31.87
N LEU A 137 3.37 3.25 -30.56
CA LEU A 137 3.64 4.53 -29.88
C LEU A 137 4.97 5.12 -30.35
N LYS A 138 6.02 4.30 -30.50
CA LYS A 138 7.33 4.74 -30.99
C LYS A 138 7.28 5.31 -32.42
N LYS A 139 6.46 4.74 -33.29
CA LYS A 139 6.28 5.22 -34.65
C LYS A 139 5.62 6.61 -34.71
N ARG A 140 4.66 6.88 -33.83
CA ARG A 140 3.88 8.13 -33.83
C ARG A 140 4.42 9.19 -32.88
N PHE A 141 4.93 8.78 -31.70
CA PHE A 141 5.38 9.65 -30.60
C PHE A 141 6.64 9.08 -29.95
N SER A 142 7.75 9.09 -30.69
CA SER A 142 8.98 8.41 -30.25
C SER A 142 9.51 8.95 -28.92
N ARG A 143 9.36 10.26 -28.63
CA ARG A 143 9.74 10.85 -27.33
C ARG A 143 8.88 10.33 -26.18
N VAL A 144 7.56 10.27 -26.37
CA VAL A 144 6.62 9.74 -25.38
C VAL A 144 6.93 8.27 -25.07
N ALA A 145 7.16 7.46 -26.11
CA ALA A 145 7.54 6.06 -25.96
C ALA A 145 8.83 5.85 -25.18
N LYS A 146 9.83 6.75 -25.35
CA LYS A 146 11.11 6.67 -24.60
C LYS A 146 10.96 7.02 -23.12
N LEU A 147 9.95 7.77 -22.74
CA LEU A 147 9.68 8.19 -21.37
C LEU A 147 8.77 7.22 -20.63
N ALA A 148 8.19 6.24 -21.31
CA ALA A 148 7.36 5.20 -20.69
C ALA A 148 8.19 4.31 -19.75
N THR A 149 7.68 4.06 -18.55
CA THR A 149 8.28 3.16 -17.56
C THR A 149 7.28 2.07 -17.18
N PRO A 150 7.73 0.81 -17.00
CA PRO A 150 6.83 -0.28 -16.64
C PRO A 150 6.39 -0.26 -15.18
N ASP A 151 6.92 0.66 -14.38
CA ASP A 151 6.70 0.72 -12.94
C ASP A 151 5.78 1.88 -12.55
N LEU A 152 4.92 1.60 -11.57
CA LEU A 152 4.19 2.65 -10.85
C LEU A 152 5.13 3.42 -9.90
N PRO A 153 4.84 4.71 -9.62
CA PRO A 153 5.61 5.47 -8.63
C PRO A 153 5.69 4.77 -7.28
N ARG A 154 6.80 4.98 -6.59
CA ARG A 154 6.99 4.47 -5.24
C ARG A 154 6.28 5.40 -4.24
N GLY A 155 5.56 4.82 -3.28
CA GLY A 155 4.84 5.56 -2.25
C GLY A 155 3.35 5.66 -2.53
N VAL A 156 2.68 6.47 -1.72
CA VAL A 156 1.23 6.70 -1.78
C VAL A 156 0.95 8.01 -2.50
N GLY A 157 0.00 7.99 -3.42
CA GLY A 157 -0.40 9.20 -4.13
C GLY A 157 -1.13 8.95 -5.43
N THR A 158 -1.48 10.03 -6.10
CA THR A 158 -2.07 10.00 -7.44
C THR A 158 -0.98 10.09 -8.50
N THR A 159 -1.18 9.41 -9.61
CA THR A 159 -0.30 9.51 -10.77
C THR A 159 -1.12 9.39 -12.05
N ARG A 160 -0.63 10.01 -13.12
CA ARG A 160 -1.23 9.92 -14.44
C ARG A 160 -0.30 9.17 -15.38
N GLY A 161 -0.83 8.09 -15.99
CA GLY A 161 -0.07 7.21 -16.86
C GLY A 161 -0.95 6.47 -17.84
N LEU A 162 -0.64 5.22 -18.07
CA LEU A 162 -1.52 4.24 -18.71
C LEU A 162 -1.46 2.94 -17.92
N LEU A 163 -2.58 2.48 -17.41
CA LEU A 163 -2.74 1.13 -16.91
C LEU A 163 -3.60 0.35 -17.90
N VAL A 164 -3.12 -0.82 -18.28
CA VAL A 164 -3.83 -1.83 -19.08
C VAL A 164 -3.94 -3.08 -18.23
N TRP A 165 -5.12 -3.32 -17.67
CA TRP A 165 -5.39 -4.48 -16.84
C TRP A 165 -6.15 -5.54 -17.63
N PHE A 166 -5.54 -6.69 -17.84
CA PHE A 166 -6.16 -7.83 -18.50
C PHE A 166 -7.09 -8.54 -17.53
N THR A 167 -8.37 -8.60 -17.85
CA THR A 167 -9.34 -9.41 -17.09
C THR A 167 -9.39 -10.84 -17.63
N ASP A 168 -9.08 -11.02 -18.91
CA ASP A 168 -8.85 -12.31 -19.60
C ASP A 168 -7.96 -12.13 -20.84
N PHE A 169 -7.83 -13.17 -21.67
CA PHE A 169 -6.99 -13.14 -22.89
C PHE A 169 -7.48 -12.15 -23.98
N GLY A 170 -8.75 -11.81 -23.97
CA GLY A 170 -9.39 -10.96 -24.99
C GLY A 170 -9.95 -9.66 -24.46
N ARG A 171 -9.94 -9.40 -23.16
CA ARG A 171 -10.53 -8.20 -22.55
C ARG A 171 -9.56 -7.49 -21.62
N VAL A 172 -9.54 -6.18 -21.73
CA VAL A 172 -8.73 -5.29 -20.88
C VAL A 172 -9.55 -4.11 -20.38
N LEU A 173 -9.23 -3.66 -19.18
CA LEU A 173 -9.67 -2.39 -18.63
C LEU A 173 -8.49 -1.42 -18.72
N VAL A 174 -8.72 -0.26 -19.33
CA VAL A 174 -7.68 0.74 -19.56
C VAL A 174 -8.05 2.08 -18.93
N GLY A 175 -7.07 2.83 -18.47
CA GLY A 175 -7.28 4.17 -17.97
C GLY A 175 -5.98 4.87 -17.60
N ARG A 176 -6.10 6.16 -17.23
CA ARG A 176 -4.93 7.02 -17.03
C ARG A 176 -4.77 7.58 -15.63
N ASP A 177 -5.83 7.70 -14.88
CA ASP A 177 -5.81 8.34 -13.56
C ASP A 177 -5.76 7.26 -12.46
N LEU A 178 -4.64 7.17 -11.79
CA LEU A 178 -4.30 6.12 -10.85
C LEU A 178 -4.11 6.67 -9.44
N VAL A 179 -4.61 5.94 -8.46
CA VAL A 179 -4.25 6.10 -7.04
C VAL A 179 -3.39 4.90 -6.65
N VAL A 180 -2.17 5.15 -6.20
CA VAL A 180 -1.24 4.13 -5.71
C VAL A 180 -1.24 4.19 -4.19
N ASN A 181 -1.45 3.07 -3.52
CA ASN A 181 -1.58 3.01 -2.06
C ASN A 181 -0.29 2.57 -1.35
N GLY A 182 0.80 2.43 -2.10
CA GLY A 182 2.14 2.17 -1.57
C GLY A 182 2.51 0.69 -1.47
N GLN A 183 1.53 -0.23 -1.49
CA GLN A 183 1.80 -1.67 -1.42
C GLN A 183 2.55 -2.13 -2.67
N ARG A 184 3.60 -2.91 -2.44
CA ARG A 184 4.42 -3.46 -3.52
C ARG A 184 5.30 -4.62 -3.06
N ARG A 185 5.71 -5.44 -4.02
CA ARG A 185 6.71 -6.48 -3.74
C ARG A 185 8.04 -5.85 -3.35
N MET A 186 8.61 -6.37 -2.25
CA MET A 186 9.92 -5.97 -1.74
C MET A 186 11.00 -6.98 -2.15
N ALA A 187 12.24 -6.52 -2.20
CA ALA A 187 13.39 -7.39 -2.43
C ALA A 187 13.77 -8.13 -1.15
N ASP A 188 14.17 -9.39 -1.30
CA ASP A 188 14.72 -10.19 -0.21
C ASP A 188 16.07 -9.63 0.28
N ASP A 189 16.41 -9.94 1.52
CA ASP A 189 17.71 -9.66 2.15
C ASP A 189 18.21 -10.95 2.82
N ASP A 190 19.37 -11.44 2.39
CA ASP A 190 19.93 -12.72 2.86
C ASP A 190 20.26 -12.73 4.35
N LEU A 191 20.45 -11.57 4.98
CA LEU A 191 20.68 -11.41 6.41
C LEU A 191 19.37 -11.30 7.20
N ALA A 192 18.24 -11.08 6.55
CA ALA A 192 16.96 -10.98 7.25
C ALA A 192 16.60 -12.31 7.93
N PRO A 193 16.29 -12.30 9.22
CA PRO A 193 16.03 -13.54 9.98
C PRO A 193 14.71 -14.24 9.60
N SER A 194 13.81 -13.54 8.92
CA SER A 194 12.53 -14.09 8.46
C SER A 194 11.92 -13.26 7.34
N ARG A 195 10.98 -13.84 6.61
CA ARG A 195 10.24 -13.15 5.55
C ARG A 195 9.31 -12.02 6.07
N SER A 196 9.00 -11.97 7.37
CA SER A 196 8.25 -10.86 7.94
C SER A 196 8.99 -9.52 7.80
N TYR A 197 10.32 -9.56 7.62
CA TYR A 197 11.14 -8.42 7.24
C TYR A 197 10.58 -7.64 6.03
N LEU A 198 10.03 -8.33 5.03
CA LEU A 198 9.48 -7.70 3.84
C LEU A 198 8.27 -6.82 4.14
N LYS A 199 7.48 -7.15 5.15
CA LYS A 199 6.31 -6.37 5.58
C LYS A 199 6.71 -4.99 6.10
N ILE A 200 7.71 -4.94 6.99
CA ILE A 200 8.15 -3.67 7.56
C ILE A 200 8.81 -2.77 6.50
N GLU A 201 9.57 -3.36 5.55
CA GLU A 201 10.13 -2.63 4.41
C GLU A 201 9.04 -2.01 3.53
N GLU A 202 7.96 -2.74 3.31
CA GLU A 202 6.79 -2.26 2.57
C GLU A 202 6.02 -1.20 3.36
N ALA A 203 5.83 -1.39 4.68
CA ALA A 203 5.15 -0.44 5.55
C ALA A 203 5.82 0.93 5.57
N TYR A 204 7.15 1.00 5.48
CA TYR A 204 7.86 2.28 5.35
C TYR A 204 7.48 3.03 4.08
N ILE A 205 7.26 2.33 2.97
CA ILE A 205 6.81 2.94 1.71
C ILE A 205 5.39 3.46 1.85
N VAL A 206 4.51 2.67 2.48
CA VAL A 206 3.13 3.07 2.76
C VAL A 206 3.11 4.30 3.67
N LEU A 207 3.91 4.34 4.71
CA LEU A 207 3.99 5.48 5.62
C LEU A 207 4.69 6.69 4.97
N GLY A 208 5.61 6.46 4.03
CA GLY A 208 6.47 7.48 3.44
C GLY A 208 7.63 7.88 4.35
N ARG A 209 7.92 7.07 5.36
CA ARG A 209 8.97 7.29 6.36
C ARG A 209 9.52 5.98 6.91
N GLU A 210 10.81 5.97 7.23
CA GLU A 210 11.52 4.84 7.84
C GLU A 210 12.35 5.32 9.04
N PRO A 211 12.75 4.43 9.97
CA PRO A 211 13.64 4.78 11.07
C PRO A 211 14.97 5.35 10.58
N ALA A 212 15.51 6.32 11.30
CA ALA A 212 16.76 6.97 11.00
C ALA A 212 17.80 6.75 12.09
N ALA A 213 19.07 7.06 11.78
CA ALA A 213 20.15 7.03 12.76
C ALA A 213 19.85 7.97 13.94
N GLY A 214 20.01 7.45 15.17
CA GLY A 214 19.72 8.18 16.39
C GLY A 214 18.28 8.05 16.89
N GLU A 215 17.34 7.52 16.09
CA GLU A 215 15.99 7.19 16.57
C GLU A 215 16.00 5.88 17.37
N THR A 216 15.06 5.76 18.30
CA THR A 216 14.83 4.56 19.12
C THR A 216 13.57 3.85 18.66
N VAL A 217 13.69 2.54 18.45
CA VAL A 217 12.61 1.63 18.09
C VAL A 217 12.37 0.65 19.22
N VAL A 218 11.13 0.43 19.59
CA VAL A 218 10.71 -0.70 20.43
C VAL A 218 9.96 -1.67 19.54
N ASP A 219 10.44 -2.92 19.48
CA ASP A 219 9.86 -4.01 18.67
C ASP A 219 9.29 -5.07 19.61
N LEU A 220 7.96 -5.13 19.71
CA LEU A 220 7.21 -6.04 20.58
C LEU A 220 6.81 -7.31 19.83
N GLY A 221 7.21 -8.47 20.37
CA GLY A 221 7.11 -9.75 19.67
C GLY A 221 8.18 -9.86 18.58
N ALA A 222 9.41 -9.44 18.91
CA ALA A 222 10.48 -9.22 17.96
C ALA A 222 11.01 -10.49 17.29
N ALA A 223 10.98 -11.66 17.97
CA ALA A 223 11.60 -12.87 17.43
C ALA A 223 10.98 -13.35 16.11
N PRO A 224 11.79 -13.74 15.14
CA PRO A 224 13.24 -13.91 15.14
C PRO A 224 14.06 -12.65 14.83
N GLY A 225 13.45 -11.44 14.77
CA GLY A 225 14.16 -10.16 14.67
C GLY A 225 14.13 -9.50 13.27
N GLY A 226 13.19 -9.86 12.41
CA GLY A 226 13.12 -9.29 11.06
C GLY A 226 12.89 -7.78 11.05
N TRP A 227 11.98 -7.29 11.87
CA TRP A 227 11.67 -5.87 11.98
C TRP A 227 12.76 -5.11 12.74
N SER A 228 13.28 -5.70 13.82
CA SER A 228 14.45 -5.19 14.55
C SER A 228 15.66 -5.00 13.64
N TYR A 229 15.99 -6.01 12.82
CA TYR A 229 17.11 -5.93 11.87
C TYR A 229 16.90 -4.82 10.85
N SER A 230 15.69 -4.68 10.31
CA SER A 230 15.35 -3.63 9.36
C SER A 230 15.62 -2.22 9.91
N ALA A 231 15.24 -1.94 11.15
CA ALA A 231 15.50 -0.66 11.79
C ALA A 231 17.00 -0.46 12.14
N ALA A 232 17.64 -1.50 12.68
CA ALA A 232 19.03 -1.45 13.12
C ALA A 232 20.02 -1.22 11.96
N LYS A 233 19.77 -1.81 10.79
CA LYS A 233 20.61 -1.58 9.59
C LYS A 233 20.51 -0.13 9.06
N ARG A 234 19.45 0.61 9.41
CA ARG A 234 19.26 2.04 9.12
C ARG A 234 19.92 2.96 10.16
N GLY A 235 20.50 2.36 11.20
CA GLY A 235 21.22 3.08 12.24
C GLY A 235 20.38 3.43 13.46
N ALA A 236 19.13 3.01 13.53
CA ALA A 236 18.31 3.17 14.72
C ALA A 236 18.80 2.26 15.87
N ARG A 237 18.60 2.68 17.11
CA ARG A 237 18.71 1.83 18.29
C ARG A 237 17.41 1.06 18.47
N VAL A 238 17.50 -0.26 18.65
CA VAL A 238 16.33 -1.12 18.78
C VAL A 238 16.32 -1.80 20.14
N ILE A 239 15.18 -1.76 20.83
CA ILE A 239 14.85 -2.59 21.98
C ILE A 239 13.91 -3.68 21.47
N ALA A 240 14.45 -4.87 21.29
CA ALA A 240 13.71 -6.04 20.79
C ALA A 240 13.19 -6.84 21.99
N VAL A 241 11.87 -6.90 22.16
CA VAL A 241 11.21 -7.55 23.31
C VAL A 241 10.53 -8.83 22.84
N ASP A 242 11.04 -9.97 23.26
CA ASP A 242 10.49 -11.30 22.98
C ASP A 242 11.18 -12.37 23.83
N ASN A 243 10.45 -13.39 24.24
CA ASN A 243 11.01 -14.57 24.93
C ASN A 243 11.72 -15.54 23.97
N GLY A 244 11.50 -15.43 22.67
CA GLY A 244 12.16 -16.24 21.62
C GLY A 244 13.51 -15.66 21.20
N PRO A 245 14.41 -16.50 20.63
CA PRO A 245 15.74 -16.05 20.22
C PRO A 245 15.71 -15.22 18.94
N LEU A 246 16.57 -14.21 18.88
CA LEU A 246 16.89 -13.50 17.65
C LEU A 246 17.78 -14.34 16.75
N LYS A 247 17.71 -14.11 15.41
CA LYS A 247 18.46 -14.89 14.40
C LYS A 247 19.01 -13.96 13.30
N GLY A 248 19.80 -14.53 12.38
CA GLY A 248 20.31 -13.83 11.20
C GLY A 248 20.98 -12.51 11.53
N GLY A 249 20.74 -11.48 10.76
CA GLY A 249 21.30 -10.15 10.97
C GLY A 249 20.86 -9.42 12.25
N ALA A 250 19.82 -9.91 12.94
CA ALA A 250 19.42 -9.37 14.24
C ALA A 250 20.24 -9.95 15.42
N LEU A 251 20.78 -11.18 15.26
CA LEU A 251 21.54 -11.83 16.30
C LEU A 251 22.86 -11.08 16.55
N ASN A 252 23.10 -10.71 17.81
CA ASN A 252 24.30 -9.97 18.24
C ASN A 252 24.54 -8.64 17.49
N HIS A 253 23.51 -8.06 16.89
CA HIS A 253 23.63 -6.77 16.21
C HIS A 253 23.91 -5.65 17.23
N PRO A 254 24.94 -4.80 17.03
CA PRO A 254 25.41 -3.84 18.06
C PRO A 254 24.38 -2.75 18.42
N ARG A 255 23.34 -2.58 17.58
CA ARG A 255 22.24 -1.61 17.81
C ARG A 255 20.97 -2.24 18.34
N ILE A 256 20.94 -3.57 18.56
CA ILE A 256 19.77 -4.29 19.05
C ILE A 256 20.04 -4.76 20.47
N GLU A 257 19.25 -4.25 21.41
CA GLU A 257 19.18 -4.75 22.78
C GLU A 257 18.04 -5.74 22.86
N HIS A 258 18.35 -7.04 23.03
CA HIS A 258 17.33 -8.07 23.19
C HIS A 258 16.93 -8.19 24.67
N ARG A 259 15.65 -8.00 24.93
CA ARG A 259 15.03 -8.21 26.24
C ARG A 259 14.13 -9.43 26.20
N MET A 260 14.49 -10.44 26.98
CA MET A 260 13.70 -11.67 27.13
C MET A 260 12.60 -11.44 28.17
N GLU A 261 11.56 -10.71 27.77
CA GLU A 261 10.44 -10.28 28.60
C GLU A 261 9.11 -10.50 27.84
N ASP A 262 8.01 -10.50 28.59
CA ASP A 262 6.68 -10.49 28.02
C ASP A 262 6.38 -9.13 27.34
N ALA A 263 6.15 -9.16 26.03
CA ALA A 263 5.87 -7.98 25.24
C ALA A 263 4.60 -7.22 25.68
N PHE A 264 3.60 -7.92 26.23
CA PHE A 264 2.37 -7.29 26.74
C PHE A 264 2.58 -6.53 28.07
N GLY A 265 3.56 -6.97 28.86
CA GLY A 265 3.95 -6.32 30.10
C GLY A 265 4.95 -5.18 29.92
N PHE A 266 5.55 -5.05 28.74
CA PHE A 266 6.61 -4.07 28.51
C PHE A 266 6.06 -2.63 28.44
N ALA A 267 6.73 -1.73 29.14
CA ALA A 267 6.52 -0.29 29.05
C ALA A 267 7.86 0.44 28.93
N PRO A 268 7.97 1.54 28.17
CA PRO A 268 9.17 2.34 28.14
C PRO A 268 9.54 2.85 29.53
N ALA A 269 10.83 2.78 29.89
CA ALA A 269 11.33 3.24 31.19
C ALA A 269 11.22 4.76 31.36
N ASP A 270 11.34 5.50 30.27
CA ASP A 270 11.30 6.95 30.25
C ASP A 270 9.92 7.47 29.84
N ALA A 271 9.46 8.53 30.52
CA ALA A 271 8.21 9.22 30.17
C ALA A 271 8.20 9.84 28.75
N GLN A 272 9.38 9.95 28.11
CA GLN A 272 9.54 10.45 26.73
C GLN A 272 9.21 9.41 25.65
N GLY A 273 9.11 8.12 26.03
CA GLY A 273 8.80 7.03 25.10
C GLY A 273 9.91 6.76 24.08
N CYS A 274 9.49 6.31 22.88
CA CYS A 274 10.41 6.01 21.76
C CYS A 274 9.94 6.72 20.48
N ASP A 275 10.78 6.66 19.44
CA ASP A 275 10.40 7.23 18.13
C ASP A 275 9.45 6.29 17.37
N TRP A 276 9.63 4.97 17.53
CA TRP A 276 8.86 3.96 16.82
C TRP A 276 8.42 2.81 17.71
N LEU A 277 7.16 2.43 17.58
CA LEU A 277 6.63 1.15 18.04
C LEU A 277 6.49 0.20 16.85
N PHE A 278 7.06 -0.99 16.96
CA PHE A 278 6.82 -2.11 16.05
C PHE A 278 6.13 -3.25 16.79
N CYS A 279 5.20 -3.96 16.11
CA CYS A 279 4.53 -5.12 16.66
C CYS A 279 4.02 -6.06 15.56
N ASP A 280 4.59 -7.26 15.42
CA ASP A 280 4.13 -8.33 14.51
C ASP A 280 3.83 -9.63 15.27
N MET A 281 3.10 -9.54 16.38
CA MET A 281 2.74 -10.70 17.19
C MET A 281 1.65 -11.56 16.55
N VAL A 282 1.75 -12.87 16.71
CA VAL A 282 0.71 -13.83 16.32
C VAL A 282 -0.30 -13.94 17.45
N GLU A 283 -1.20 -12.94 17.53
CA GLU A 283 -2.18 -12.84 18.60
C GLU A 283 -3.53 -12.34 18.03
N GLU A 284 -4.59 -12.49 18.81
CA GLU A 284 -5.93 -12.01 18.50
C GLU A 284 -5.93 -10.46 18.38
N PRO A 285 -6.51 -9.87 17.31
CA PRO A 285 -6.35 -8.45 17.03
C PRO A 285 -6.89 -7.53 18.12
N HIS A 286 -8.02 -7.85 18.76
CA HIS A 286 -8.57 -7.01 19.84
C HIS A 286 -7.70 -7.06 21.10
N HIS A 287 -6.99 -8.19 21.33
CA HIS A 287 -6.03 -8.30 22.40
C HIS A 287 -4.84 -7.35 22.19
N VAL A 288 -4.30 -7.33 20.95
CA VAL A 288 -3.24 -6.40 20.56
C VAL A 288 -3.72 -4.95 20.64
N LEU A 289 -4.92 -4.66 20.14
CA LEU A 289 -5.51 -3.32 20.21
C LEU A 289 -5.63 -2.82 21.64
N LYS A 290 -6.17 -3.65 22.55
CA LYS A 290 -6.42 -3.28 23.93
C LYS A 290 -5.16 -3.16 24.77
N HIS A 291 -4.20 -4.06 24.58
CA HIS A 291 -3.04 -4.18 25.48
C HIS A 291 -1.75 -3.55 24.93
N ILE A 292 -1.67 -3.29 23.61
CA ILE A 292 -0.53 -2.64 22.98
C ILE A 292 -0.94 -1.29 22.38
N VAL A 293 -1.84 -1.30 21.37
CA VAL A 293 -2.11 -0.09 20.61
C VAL A 293 -2.72 1.01 21.49
N GLU A 294 -3.76 0.69 22.25
CA GLU A 294 -4.45 1.68 23.09
C GLU A 294 -3.52 2.31 24.14
N PRO A 295 -2.79 1.57 25.00
CA PRO A 295 -1.91 2.20 25.99
C PRO A 295 -0.74 2.95 25.36
N TRP A 296 -0.16 2.47 24.26
CA TRP A 296 0.98 3.11 23.63
C TRP A 296 0.61 4.44 22.96
N LEU A 297 -0.51 4.49 22.27
CA LEU A 297 -0.98 5.70 21.60
C LEU A 297 -1.56 6.71 22.60
N SER A 298 -2.39 6.25 23.54
CA SER A 298 -3.06 7.13 24.51
C SER A 298 -2.11 7.80 25.51
N ARG A 299 -0.99 7.14 25.83
CA ARG A 299 0.05 7.66 26.72
C ARG A 299 1.16 8.40 25.98
N GLY A 300 1.14 8.36 24.62
CA GLY A 300 2.18 8.99 23.81
C GLY A 300 3.55 8.31 23.95
N TRP A 301 3.58 7.00 24.16
CA TRP A 301 4.83 6.23 24.34
C TRP A 301 5.61 6.02 23.04
N CYS A 302 5.01 6.31 21.90
CA CYS A 302 5.70 6.32 20.62
C CYS A 302 5.26 7.53 19.78
N ARG A 303 6.12 7.96 18.88
CA ARG A 303 5.78 9.00 17.88
C ARG A 303 5.17 8.41 16.63
N ARG A 304 5.63 7.22 16.24
CA ARG A 304 5.20 6.48 15.05
C ARG A 304 5.04 5.02 15.39
N PHE A 305 4.23 4.34 14.63
CA PHE A 305 4.03 2.91 14.83
C PHE A 305 3.82 2.17 13.52
N VAL A 306 4.22 0.91 13.53
CA VAL A 306 3.82 -0.12 12.57
C VAL A 306 3.37 -1.34 13.37
N VAL A 307 2.11 -1.72 13.20
CA VAL A 307 1.50 -2.83 13.96
C VAL A 307 0.73 -3.72 12.99
N ASN A 308 0.99 -5.03 13.03
CA ASN A 308 0.19 -6.02 12.33
C ASN A 308 -0.94 -6.56 13.21
N LEU A 309 -2.14 -6.62 12.64
CA LEU A 309 -3.32 -7.22 13.26
C LEU A 309 -3.76 -8.46 12.48
N LYS A 310 -3.64 -9.63 13.08
CA LYS A 310 -4.02 -10.91 12.48
C LYS A 310 -5.54 -11.07 12.51
N PHE A 311 -6.19 -11.25 11.33
CA PHE A 311 -7.64 -11.39 11.26
C PHE A 311 -8.14 -12.80 10.92
N GLY A 312 -7.28 -13.80 10.90
CA GLY A 312 -7.67 -15.18 10.56
C GLY A 312 -8.72 -15.82 11.49
N ARG A 313 -9.02 -15.18 12.63
CA ARG A 313 -10.04 -15.65 13.60
C ARG A 313 -11.20 -14.69 13.82
N VAL A 314 -11.22 -13.56 13.12
CA VAL A 314 -12.27 -12.52 13.21
C VAL A 314 -12.74 -12.12 11.83
N ASP A 315 -13.90 -11.48 11.73
CA ASP A 315 -14.37 -10.89 10.49
C ASP A 315 -13.50 -9.65 10.14
N PRO A 316 -12.69 -9.68 9.06
CA PRO A 316 -11.82 -8.57 8.72
C PRO A 316 -12.57 -7.29 8.33
N ILE A 317 -13.79 -7.40 7.79
CA ILE A 317 -14.60 -6.23 7.42
C ILE A 317 -15.18 -5.56 8.67
N ALA A 318 -15.62 -6.36 9.66
CA ALA A 318 -16.03 -5.81 10.95
C ALA A 318 -14.86 -5.14 11.65
N LEU A 319 -13.69 -5.78 11.70
CA LEU A 319 -12.48 -5.20 12.27
C LEU A 319 -12.09 -3.87 11.60
N LEU A 320 -12.11 -3.77 10.26
CA LEU A 320 -11.85 -2.51 9.55
C LEU A 320 -12.84 -1.41 9.94
N ARG A 321 -14.12 -1.74 10.12
CA ARG A 321 -15.14 -0.78 10.55
C ARG A 321 -14.85 -0.26 11.96
N GLU A 322 -14.47 -1.14 12.87
CA GLU A 322 -14.07 -0.77 14.24
C GLU A 322 -12.84 0.13 14.24
N LEU A 323 -11.79 -0.22 13.50
CA LEU A 323 -10.56 0.57 13.41
C LEU A 323 -10.79 1.98 12.83
N ARG A 324 -11.77 2.14 11.94
CA ARG A 324 -12.14 3.40 11.30
C ARG A 324 -13.22 4.18 12.04
N ALA A 325 -13.81 3.60 13.06
CA ALA A 325 -14.85 4.28 13.84
C ALA A 325 -14.30 5.57 14.47
N PRO A 326 -15.09 6.68 14.49
CA PRO A 326 -14.62 7.98 14.99
C PRO A 326 -14.13 7.94 16.44
N ASP A 327 -14.64 7.02 17.23
CA ASP A 327 -14.29 6.79 18.65
C ASP A 327 -13.19 5.73 18.83
N SER A 328 -12.66 5.15 17.74
CA SER A 328 -11.54 4.22 17.84
C SER A 328 -10.28 4.90 18.38
N VAL A 329 -9.41 4.13 19.02
CA VAL A 329 -8.11 4.63 19.52
C VAL A 329 -7.27 5.23 18.37
N LEU A 330 -7.36 4.66 17.17
CA LEU A 330 -6.63 5.14 16.00
C LEU A 330 -7.10 6.53 15.59
N GLN A 331 -8.42 6.73 15.47
CA GLN A 331 -8.96 8.03 15.07
C GLN A 331 -8.75 9.12 16.12
N ARG A 332 -8.72 8.75 17.41
CA ARG A 332 -8.46 9.70 18.50
C ARG A 332 -6.99 10.12 18.60
N HIS A 333 -6.05 9.24 18.32
CA HIS A 333 -4.62 9.47 18.59
C HIS A 333 -3.73 9.50 17.35
N ALA A 334 -4.19 8.91 16.24
CA ALA A 334 -3.46 8.84 14.97
C ALA A 334 -4.43 8.91 13.78
N PRO A 335 -5.20 10.01 13.60
CA PRO A 335 -6.26 10.11 12.58
C PRO A 335 -5.74 9.95 11.14
N GLY A 336 -4.44 10.12 10.91
CA GLY A 336 -3.78 9.88 9.63
C GLY A 336 -3.25 8.45 9.44
N VAL A 337 -3.63 7.50 10.31
CA VAL A 337 -3.18 6.10 10.20
C VAL A 337 -3.59 5.49 8.86
N ARG A 338 -2.67 4.78 8.25
CA ARG A 338 -2.92 3.99 7.04
C ARG A 338 -3.12 2.54 7.44
N ILE A 339 -4.28 2.00 7.10
CA ILE A 339 -4.63 0.59 7.30
C ILE A 339 -4.52 -0.07 5.95
N ARG A 340 -3.61 -1.04 5.79
CA ARG A 340 -3.36 -1.71 4.51
C ARG A 340 -3.25 -3.23 4.70
N HIS A 341 -3.74 -3.95 3.72
CA HIS A 341 -3.34 -5.32 3.47
C HIS A 341 -2.13 -5.26 2.53
N LEU A 342 -0.93 -5.46 3.07
CA LEU A 342 0.30 -5.32 2.30
C LEU A 342 0.46 -6.46 1.28
N TYR A 343 1.32 -6.27 0.29
CA TYR A 343 1.68 -7.33 -0.66
C TYR A 343 2.28 -8.56 0.04
N HIS A 344 2.98 -8.33 1.16
CA HIS A 344 3.60 -9.40 1.96
C HIS A 344 2.75 -9.87 3.14
N ASP A 345 1.56 -9.29 3.34
CA ASP A 345 0.60 -9.75 4.35
C ASP A 345 -0.09 -11.04 3.89
N ARG A 346 -0.57 -11.80 4.87
CA ARG A 346 -1.46 -12.94 4.70
C ARG A 346 -2.84 -12.55 5.23
N GLU A 347 -3.32 -13.22 6.26
CA GLU A 347 -4.58 -12.88 6.94
C GLU A 347 -4.35 -11.82 8.03
N GLU A 348 -3.91 -10.63 7.60
CA GLU A 348 -3.54 -9.55 8.52
C GLU A 348 -3.67 -8.17 7.88
N PHE A 349 -3.86 -7.14 8.73
CA PHE A 349 -3.70 -5.74 8.34
C PHE A 349 -2.46 -5.16 8.96
N THR A 350 -1.75 -4.34 8.21
CA THR A 350 -0.69 -3.47 8.72
C THR A 350 -1.24 -2.07 8.97
N LEU A 351 -1.13 -1.64 10.21
CA LEU A 351 -1.37 -0.27 10.66
C LEU A 351 -0.05 0.49 10.62
N ALA A 352 0.02 1.59 9.90
CA ALA A 352 1.19 2.46 9.87
C ALA A 352 0.76 3.91 10.09
N GLY A 353 1.28 4.58 11.11
CA GLY A 353 0.82 5.92 11.47
C GLY A 353 1.77 6.72 12.33
N GLU A 354 1.44 8.01 12.47
CA GLU A 354 2.07 8.94 13.40
C GLU A 354 1.07 9.32 14.48
N VAL A 355 1.54 9.37 15.73
CA VAL A 355 0.73 9.80 16.87
C VAL A 355 0.67 11.33 16.87
N THR A 356 -0.52 11.89 16.94
CA THR A 356 -0.70 13.35 17.07
C THR A 356 -0.17 13.80 18.41
N ALA A 357 0.74 14.78 18.41
CA ALA A 357 1.21 15.41 19.64
C ALA A 357 0.02 16.02 20.39
N ARG A 358 -0.01 15.79 21.71
CA ARG A 358 -0.98 16.45 22.60
C ARG A 358 -0.65 17.91 22.79
#